data_f37d328eb4bb595ffecc87a4eb10e0a8
#
_entry.id   f37d328eb4bb595ffecc87a4eb10e0a8
#
_cell.length_a   1.000
_cell.length_b   1.000
_cell.length_c   1.000
_cell.angle_alpha   90.00
_cell.angle_beta   90.00
_cell.angle_gamma   90.00
#
_symmetry.space_group_name_H-M   'P 1'
#
loop_
_entity.id
_entity.type
_entity.pdbx_description
1 polymer ?
#
loop_
_entity_poly.entity_id
_entity_poly.type
_entity_poly.pdbx_seq_one_letter_code
_entity_poly.pdbx_strand_id
1 'polypeptide(L)'
;MFALDLLPRGYIVPRMACRLALVLAAAVAVVVLAPLSQAASSSEIFGITDLGSGANEAWVIAPGGARSIVIFLHERGDPIPQNYLGWLDQLAAEESAVVFPRYESAATRTPRQMLRALRVAMKTAQRHLGGLPVTGFGGGPIKGVPVVIVGYGYGATLAFYVAANSARWGLPVPKAVVSIFPRLGPFAGIELMPLAHSTRVVLQVGDADTASAKSAANALWRAIERHPATRKRLATVRSGSGFRADHGAPLRITNAAVDAFWAPLDQIIYDVRGG
;
A
#
# COMPACT_ATOMS: atom_id res chain seq x y z
N MET A 1 76.41 18.41 35.22
CA MET A 1 77.36 19.40 34.65
C MET A 1 76.58 20.21 33.62
N PHE A 2 76.36 21.50 33.93
CA PHE A 2 76.00 22.66 33.09
C PHE A 2 74.77 22.52 32.15
N ALA A 3 73.89 23.43 31.99
CA ALA A 3 73.59 24.78 32.55
C ALA A 3 72.30 25.20 31.80
N LEU A 4 71.33 25.72 32.50
CA LEU A 4 70.83 27.09 32.54
C LEU A 4 70.42 27.77 31.23
N ASP A 5 69.12 28.17 31.25
CA ASP A 5 68.58 29.44 30.81
C ASP A 5 68.25 29.67 29.32
N LEU A 6 66.99 30.00 29.05
CA LEU A 6 66.48 31.35 28.85
C LEU A 6 65.06 31.36 28.32
N LEU A 7 64.15 31.94 29.06
CA LEU A 7 62.87 32.48 28.59
C LEU A 7 63.08 33.82 27.86
N PRO A 8 62.26 34.17 26.93
CA PRO A 8 61.75 35.52 26.86
C PRO A 8 60.20 35.64 26.76
N ARG A 9 59.73 36.37 27.72
CA ARG A 9 58.73 37.45 27.68
C ARG A 9 57.73 37.56 26.55
N GLY A 10 56.45 37.44 26.91
CA GLY A 10 55.46 38.51 26.69
C GLY A 10 54.90 38.65 25.32
N TYR A 11 53.72 37.96 25.06
CA TYR A 11 52.76 38.47 24.08
C TYR A 11 51.43 38.77 24.77
N ILE A 12 51.09 40.05 24.77
CA ILE A 12 49.79 40.57 25.15
C ILE A 12 48.82 40.26 24.02
N VAL A 13 47.87 39.35 24.25
CA VAL A 13 46.79 39.07 23.29
C VAL A 13 45.68 40.13 23.54
N PRO A 14 45.30 40.89 22.49
CA PRO A 14 44.25 41.89 22.64
C PRO A 14 42.89 41.26 22.97
N ARG A 15 42.20 41.82 23.96
CA ARG A 15 40.87 41.43 24.44
C ARG A 15 39.70 41.50 23.43
N MET A 16 39.96 41.69 22.13
CA MET A 16 38.92 41.78 21.09
C MET A 16 38.56 40.47 20.41
N ALA A 17 39.33 39.39 20.53
CA ALA A 17 39.04 38.12 19.87
C ALA A 17 38.00 37.25 20.59
N CYS A 18 37.70 37.57 21.86
CA CYS A 18 36.79 36.76 22.68
C CYS A 18 35.29 37.11 22.52
N ARG A 19 34.96 38.24 21.87
CA ARG A 19 33.56 38.64 21.66
C ARG A 19 32.95 38.14 20.34
N LEU A 20 33.77 37.78 19.34
CA LEU A 20 33.28 37.24 18.06
C LEU A 20 33.02 35.73 18.12
N ALA A 21 33.73 35.00 18.98
CA ALA A 21 33.53 33.53 19.10
C ALA A 21 32.23 33.18 19.84
N LEU A 22 31.72 34.07 20.71
CA LEU A 22 30.46 33.80 21.43
C LEU A 22 29.20 34.08 20.59
N VAL A 23 29.29 34.90 19.56
CA VAL A 23 28.14 35.22 18.68
C VAL A 23 27.96 34.12 17.61
N LEU A 24 29.05 33.49 17.17
CA LEU A 24 28.93 32.35 16.23
C LEU A 24 28.45 31.04 16.89
N ALA A 25 28.72 30.82 18.17
CA ALA A 25 28.24 29.64 18.89
C ALA A 25 26.74 29.71 19.21
N ALA A 26 26.17 30.93 19.36
CA ALA A 26 24.74 31.12 19.58
C ALA A 26 23.88 30.96 18.29
N ALA A 27 24.46 31.21 17.12
CA ALA A 27 23.73 31.09 15.86
C ALA A 27 23.64 29.65 15.34
N VAL A 28 24.52 28.75 15.78
CA VAL A 28 24.49 27.32 15.37
C VAL A 28 23.56 26.48 16.24
N ALA A 29 23.25 26.91 17.47
CA ALA A 29 22.39 26.20 18.40
C ALA A 29 20.87 26.36 18.12
N VAL A 30 20.48 27.32 17.29
CA VAL A 30 19.04 27.58 16.98
C VAL A 30 18.53 26.80 15.76
N VAL A 31 19.41 26.17 14.99
CA VAL A 31 19.03 25.44 13.77
C VAL A 31 18.73 23.94 14.02
N VAL A 32 18.96 23.41 15.22
CA VAL A 32 18.83 21.95 15.50
C VAL A 32 17.57 21.59 16.28
N LEU A 33 16.71 22.55 16.59
CA LEU A 33 15.39 22.28 17.19
C LEU A 33 14.25 22.77 16.27
N ALA A 34 14.29 22.36 14.98
CA ALA A 34 13.05 22.23 14.26
C ALA A 34 12.33 21.04 14.91
N PRO A 35 11.09 21.20 15.43
CA PRO A 35 10.31 20.04 15.84
C PRO A 35 10.22 19.16 14.60
N LEU A 36 10.57 17.89 14.75
CA LEU A 36 10.09 16.85 13.84
C LEU A 36 8.58 17.04 13.81
N SER A 37 8.10 17.74 12.79
CA SER A 37 6.69 17.78 12.46
C SER A 37 6.34 16.32 12.30
N GLN A 38 5.61 15.72 13.26
CA GLN A 38 4.90 14.50 13.05
C GLN A 38 4.05 14.82 11.83
N ALA A 39 4.39 14.21 10.69
CA ALA A 39 3.51 14.22 9.55
C ALA A 39 2.19 13.63 10.07
N ALA A 40 1.15 14.46 10.17
CA ALA A 40 -0.18 14.00 10.47
C ALA A 40 -0.46 12.84 9.50
N SER A 41 -0.99 11.73 10.00
CA SER A 41 -1.32 10.62 9.11
C SER A 41 -2.33 11.12 8.08
N SER A 42 -2.20 10.72 6.83
CA SER A 42 -3.09 11.18 5.76
C SER A 42 -4.56 10.75 5.99
N SER A 43 -4.81 9.77 6.86
CA SER A 43 -6.15 9.42 7.33
C SER A 43 -6.82 10.56 8.13
N GLU A 44 -6.05 11.41 8.79
CA GLU A 44 -6.56 12.65 9.41
C GLU A 44 -6.91 13.70 8.37
N ILE A 45 -6.25 13.67 7.20
CA ILE A 45 -6.44 14.64 6.12
C ILE A 45 -7.61 14.26 5.21
N PHE A 46 -7.75 12.99 4.86
CA PHE A 46 -8.72 12.55 3.86
C PHE A 46 -10.05 12.04 4.43
N GLY A 47 -10.12 11.74 5.68
CA GLY A 47 -11.31 11.16 6.30
C GLY A 47 -11.69 9.78 5.75
N ILE A 48 -12.15 8.88 6.60
CA ILE A 48 -12.62 7.56 6.21
C ILE A 48 -14.14 7.55 6.29
N THR A 49 -14.81 7.20 5.19
CA THR A 49 -16.26 7.01 5.14
C THR A 49 -16.57 5.54 5.32
N ASP A 50 -17.39 5.24 6.33
CA ASP A 50 -17.87 3.88 6.60
C ASP A 50 -19.19 3.64 5.88
N LEU A 51 -19.30 2.55 5.14
CA LEU A 51 -20.42 2.21 4.29
C LEU A 51 -20.90 0.78 4.58
N GLY A 52 -22.15 0.64 4.95
CA GLY A 52 -22.75 -0.66 5.18
C GLY A 52 -22.54 -1.19 6.59
N SER A 53 -22.54 -2.51 6.76
CA SER A 53 -22.33 -3.15 8.05
C SER A 53 -21.90 -4.62 7.94
N GLY A 54 -21.21 -5.11 8.96
CA GLY A 54 -20.78 -6.51 9.05
C GLY A 54 -19.90 -6.91 7.86
N ALA A 55 -20.09 -8.10 7.31
CA ALA A 55 -19.29 -8.56 6.16
C ALA A 55 -19.55 -7.79 4.85
N ASN A 56 -20.61 -6.96 4.79
CA ASN A 56 -20.94 -6.14 3.63
C ASN A 56 -20.41 -4.70 3.75
N GLU A 57 -19.66 -4.43 4.81
CA GLU A 57 -19.07 -3.14 5.10
C GLU A 57 -17.92 -2.83 4.15
N ALA A 58 -17.76 -1.56 3.81
CA ALA A 58 -16.60 -1.04 3.12
C ALA A 58 -16.21 0.32 3.69
N TRP A 59 -14.93 0.53 3.89
CA TRP A 59 -14.37 1.83 4.20
C TRP A 59 -13.84 2.46 2.91
N VAL A 60 -14.09 3.74 2.75
CA VAL A 60 -13.69 4.50 1.56
C VAL A 60 -12.91 5.72 1.98
N ILE A 61 -11.75 5.90 1.40
CA ILE A 61 -10.97 7.14 1.43
C ILE A 61 -11.03 7.71 0.01
N ALA A 62 -11.54 8.91 -0.15
CA ALA A 62 -11.68 9.53 -1.46
C ALA A 62 -11.10 10.95 -1.46
N PRO A 63 -9.80 11.10 -1.77
CA PRO A 63 -9.19 12.41 -1.93
C PRO A 63 -9.81 13.17 -3.09
N GLY A 64 -9.90 14.50 -2.96
CA GLY A 64 -10.35 15.36 -4.07
C GLY A 64 -9.42 15.18 -5.28
N GLY A 65 -10.02 14.97 -6.46
CA GLY A 65 -9.23 14.80 -7.69
C GLY A 65 -8.64 13.40 -7.88
N ALA A 66 -9.16 12.38 -7.18
CA ALA A 66 -8.68 11.01 -7.36
C ALA A 66 -8.70 10.57 -8.84
N ARG A 67 -7.59 10.02 -9.28
CA ARG A 67 -7.31 9.64 -10.69
C ARG A 67 -7.35 8.14 -10.93
N SER A 68 -7.49 7.35 -9.87
CA SER A 68 -7.66 5.90 -9.89
C SER A 68 -8.49 5.42 -8.71
N ILE A 69 -8.96 4.19 -8.78
CA ILE A 69 -9.58 3.49 -7.67
C ILE A 69 -8.70 2.30 -7.32
N VAL A 70 -8.33 2.18 -6.06
CA VAL A 70 -7.64 1.02 -5.52
C VAL A 70 -8.58 0.27 -4.59
N ILE A 71 -8.82 -1.01 -4.90
CA ILE A 71 -9.55 -1.93 -4.02
C ILE A 71 -8.49 -2.70 -3.25
N PHE A 72 -8.41 -2.46 -1.93
CA PHE A 72 -7.44 -3.12 -1.06
C PHE A 72 -8.11 -4.25 -0.26
N LEU A 73 -7.69 -5.49 -0.51
CA LEU A 73 -8.22 -6.70 0.11
C LEU A 73 -7.27 -7.18 1.20
N HIS A 74 -7.74 -7.17 2.44
CA HIS A 74 -6.98 -7.46 3.65
C HIS A 74 -6.64 -8.95 3.84
N GLU A 75 -5.79 -9.26 4.82
CA GLU A 75 -5.55 -10.64 5.26
C GLU A 75 -6.76 -11.18 6.03
N ARG A 76 -6.95 -12.50 5.99
CA ARG A 76 -8.00 -13.17 6.75
C ARG A 76 -7.77 -13.04 8.26
N GLY A 77 -8.85 -12.72 8.97
CA GLY A 77 -8.81 -12.51 10.42
C GLY A 77 -8.38 -11.11 10.82
N ASP A 78 -8.08 -10.24 9.84
CA ASP A 78 -7.65 -8.86 10.07
C ASP A 78 -8.48 -7.86 9.24
N PRO A 79 -9.81 -7.75 9.48
CA PRO A 79 -10.70 -6.90 8.69
C PRO A 79 -10.72 -5.44 9.16
N ILE A 80 -9.70 -4.99 9.86
CA ILE A 80 -9.64 -3.66 10.48
C ILE A 80 -8.75 -2.73 9.64
N PRO A 81 -9.28 -1.68 8.99
CA PRO A 81 -8.50 -0.82 8.12
C PRO A 81 -7.35 -0.10 8.85
N GLN A 82 -7.47 0.14 10.16
CA GLN A 82 -6.42 0.74 10.98
C GLN A 82 -5.09 -0.02 10.95
N ASN A 83 -5.13 -1.33 10.76
CA ASN A 83 -3.92 -2.17 10.66
C ASN A 83 -3.19 -1.98 9.32
N TYR A 84 -3.80 -1.28 8.37
CA TYR A 84 -3.31 -1.04 7.01
C TYR A 84 -3.13 0.44 6.70
N LEU A 85 -3.27 1.34 7.70
CA LEU A 85 -3.27 2.80 7.47
C LEU A 85 -2.08 3.28 6.66
N GLY A 86 -0.88 2.76 6.91
CA GLY A 86 0.29 3.13 6.11
C GLY A 86 0.09 2.91 4.60
N TRP A 87 -0.54 1.79 4.20
CA TRP A 87 -0.89 1.53 2.81
C TRP A 87 -2.01 2.43 2.30
N LEU A 88 -3.10 2.55 3.09
CA LEU A 88 -4.30 3.29 2.68
C LEU A 88 -3.99 4.77 2.52
N ASP A 89 -3.20 5.32 3.44
CA ASP A 89 -2.75 6.71 3.41
C ASP A 89 -1.82 7.00 2.23
N GLN A 90 -0.84 6.13 1.98
CA GLN A 90 0.03 6.25 0.82
C GLN A 90 -0.77 6.26 -0.49
N LEU A 91 -1.69 5.31 -0.65
CA LEU A 91 -2.52 5.23 -1.83
C LEU A 91 -3.41 6.46 -2.03
N ALA A 92 -3.94 7.02 -0.93
CA ALA A 92 -4.74 8.24 -0.98
C ALA A 92 -3.88 9.47 -1.29
N ALA A 93 -2.68 9.57 -0.73
CA ALA A 93 -1.71 10.62 -1.03
C ALA A 93 -1.29 10.60 -2.51
N GLU A 94 -1.24 9.42 -3.12
CA GLU A 94 -1.00 9.20 -4.55
C GLU A 94 -2.29 9.34 -5.40
N GLU A 95 -3.23 10.20 -5.00
CA GLU A 95 -4.46 10.52 -5.74
C GLU A 95 -5.29 9.28 -6.13
N SER A 96 -5.33 8.25 -5.28
CA SER A 96 -6.22 7.11 -5.45
C SER A 96 -7.40 7.19 -4.50
N ALA A 97 -8.62 6.97 -5.00
CA ALA A 97 -9.72 6.61 -4.11
C ALA A 97 -9.52 5.17 -3.66
N VAL A 98 -9.47 4.96 -2.34
CA VAL A 98 -9.21 3.64 -1.77
C VAL A 98 -10.50 3.05 -1.25
N VAL A 99 -10.79 1.82 -1.63
CA VAL A 99 -11.91 1.03 -1.14
C VAL A 99 -11.35 -0.16 -0.38
N PHE A 100 -11.64 -0.23 0.91
CA PHE A 100 -11.26 -1.35 1.78
C PHE A 100 -12.53 -2.13 2.15
N PRO A 101 -12.93 -3.15 1.36
CA PRO A 101 -14.13 -3.92 1.64
C PRO A 101 -13.86 -4.98 2.71
N ARG A 102 -14.69 -5.02 3.72
CA ARG A 102 -14.77 -6.15 4.64
C ARG A 102 -15.46 -7.31 3.93
N TYR A 103 -14.96 -8.52 4.10
CA TYR A 103 -15.53 -9.74 3.54
C TYR A 103 -15.66 -10.85 4.58
N GLU A 104 -15.28 -10.55 5.81
CA GLU A 104 -15.28 -11.48 6.93
C GLU A 104 -16.22 -11.03 8.05
N SER A 105 -16.93 -12.01 8.57
CA SER A 105 -17.71 -11.91 9.81
C SER A 105 -17.91 -13.33 10.34
N ALA A 106 -18.50 -13.46 11.52
CA ALA A 106 -18.90 -14.77 12.05
C ALA A 106 -19.83 -15.54 11.11
N ALA A 107 -20.55 -14.84 10.21
CA ALA A 107 -21.49 -15.42 9.25
C ALA A 107 -20.82 -15.80 7.90
N THR A 108 -19.60 -15.32 7.60
CA THR A 108 -18.94 -15.58 6.31
C THR A 108 -17.83 -16.64 6.47
N ARG A 109 -18.21 -17.91 6.40
CA ARG A 109 -17.28 -19.04 6.62
C ARG A 109 -16.82 -19.72 5.34
N THR A 110 -17.52 -19.50 4.24
CA THR A 110 -17.24 -20.16 2.96
C THR A 110 -16.79 -19.14 1.90
N PRO A 111 -15.99 -19.56 0.91
CA PRO A 111 -15.60 -18.70 -0.20
C PRO A 111 -16.77 -18.03 -0.91
N ARG A 112 -17.87 -18.77 -1.09
CA ARG A 112 -19.08 -18.25 -1.73
C ARG A 112 -19.70 -17.10 -0.93
N GLN A 113 -19.74 -17.23 0.40
CA GLN A 113 -20.23 -16.17 1.30
C GLN A 113 -19.31 -14.95 1.26
N MET A 114 -17.99 -15.15 1.30
CA MET A 114 -16.99 -14.07 1.21
C MET A 114 -17.12 -13.31 -0.12
N LEU A 115 -17.19 -14.01 -1.25
CA LEU A 115 -17.36 -13.39 -2.57
C LEU A 115 -18.69 -12.64 -2.69
N ARG A 116 -19.77 -13.15 -2.07
CA ARG A 116 -21.05 -12.44 -2.02
C ARG A 116 -20.94 -11.16 -1.20
N ALA A 117 -20.30 -11.21 -0.05
CA ALA A 117 -20.08 -10.05 0.82
C ALA A 117 -19.23 -8.99 0.10
N LEU A 118 -18.13 -9.38 -0.51
CA LEU A 118 -17.29 -8.51 -1.34
C LEU A 118 -18.10 -7.82 -2.44
N ARG A 119 -18.91 -8.59 -3.18
CA ARG A 119 -19.74 -8.01 -4.24
C ARG A 119 -20.66 -6.91 -3.70
N VAL A 120 -21.29 -7.12 -2.54
CA VAL A 120 -22.18 -6.14 -1.92
C VAL A 120 -21.41 -4.92 -1.47
N ALA A 121 -20.33 -5.09 -0.71
CA ALA A 121 -19.48 -4.01 -0.21
C ALA A 121 -18.94 -3.14 -1.36
N MET A 122 -18.39 -3.77 -2.41
CA MET A 122 -17.84 -3.06 -3.56
C MET A 122 -18.91 -2.32 -4.36
N LYS A 123 -20.10 -2.87 -4.52
CA LYS A 123 -21.21 -2.16 -5.17
C LYS A 123 -21.69 -0.97 -4.35
N THR A 124 -21.66 -1.07 -3.04
CA THR A 124 -22.00 0.06 -2.15
C THR A 124 -20.95 1.15 -2.27
N ALA A 125 -19.66 0.79 -2.23
CA ALA A 125 -18.57 1.74 -2.47
C ALA A 125 -18.63 2.39 -3.86
N GLN A 126 -18.92 1.60 -4.90
CA GLN A 126 -19.09 2.12 -6.27
C GLN A 126 -20.18 3.19 -6.36
N ARG A 127 -21.36 2.94 -5.73
CA ARG A 127 -22.45 3.92 -5.70
C ARG A 127 -22.07 5.19 -4.95
N HIS A 128 -21.40 5.03 -3.81
CA HIS A 128 -20.91 6.15 -3.01
C HIS A 128 -19.93 7.02 -3.82
N LEU A 129 -18.89 6.41 -4.41
CA LEU A 129 -17.92 7.11 -5.24
C LEU A 129 -18.56 7.81 -6.47
N GLY A 130 -19.56 7.18 -7.09
CA GLY A 130 -20.31 7.76 -8.22
C GLY A 130 -21.19 8.94 -7.84
N GLY A 131 -21.52 9.12 -6.56
CA GLY A 131 -22.31 10.24 -6.04
C GLY A 131 -21.48 11.40 -5.47
N LEU A 132 -20.17 11.23 -5.33
CA LEU A 132 -19.30 12.27 -4.78
C LEU A 132 -19.09 13.40 -5.82
N PRO A 133 -19.18 14.68 -5.39
CA PRO A 133 -18.84 15.83 -6.24
C PRO A 133 -17.32 16.00 -6.35
N VAL A 134 -16.60 14.94 -6.69
CA VAL A 134 -15.13 14.98 -6.82
C VAL A 134 -14.78 15.37 -8.25
N THR A 135 -13.99 16.40 -8.37
CA THR A 135 -13.39 16.81 -9.64
C THR A 135 -12.57 15.62 -10.17
N GLY A 136 -13.04 15.05 -11.28
CA GLY A 136 -12.47 13.83 -11.87
C GLY A 136 -13.43 12.64 -11.92
N PHE A 137 -14.34 12.50 -10.96
CA PHE A 137 -15.37 11.46 -10.97
C PHE A 137 -16.72 11.92 -11.55
N GLY A 138 -16.86 13.19 -11.90
CA GLY A 138 -18.00 13.84 -12.57
C GLY A 138 -19.32 13.11 -12.43
N GLY A 139 -20.08 13.30 -11.38
CA GLY A 139 -21.52 13.00 -11.17
C GLY A 139 -22.21 11.84 -11.91
N GLY A 140 -21.45 10.91 -12.49
CA GLY A 140 -21.92 9.80 -13.29
C GLY A 140 -21.29 8.48 -12.84
N PRO A 141 -21.67 7.35 -13.46
CA PRO A 141 -21.03 6.07 -13.18
C PRO A 141 -19.51 6.23 -13.40
N ILE A 142 -18.68 5.59 -12.59
CA ILE A 142 -17.22 5.63 -12.61
C ILE A 142 -16.71 5.03 -13.94
N LYS A 143 -17.05 5.71 -15.05
CA LYS A 143 -16.62 5.29 -16.38
C LYS A 143 -15.29 5.97 -16.69
N GLY A 144 -14.31 5.16 -17.05
CA GLY A 144 -13.00 5.65 -17.49
C GLY A 144 -11.93 5.75 -16.39
N VAL A 145 -12.30 5.75 -15.11
CA VAL A 145 -11.31 5.74 -14.03
C VAL A 145 -10.69 4.35 -13.90
N PRO A 146 -9.35 4.21 -13.97
CA PRO A 146 -8.71 2.92 -13.85
C PRO A 146 -8.89 2.33 -12.45
N VAL A 147 -9.16 1.04 -12.40
CA VAL A 147 -9.29 0.26 -11.16
C VAL A 147 -8.08 -0.66 -11.03
N VAL A 148 -7.45 -0.65 -9.86
CA VAL A 148 -6.41 -1.58 -9.46
C VAL A 148 -6.91 -2.37 -8.24
N ILE A 149 -6.70 -3.67 -8.25
CA ILE A 149 -7.02 -4.53 -7.11
C ILE A 149 -5.72 -4.96 -6.46
N VAL A 150 -5.56 -4.63 -5.19
CA VAL A 150 -4.42 -5.04 -4.36
C VAL A 150 -4.93 -6.00 -3.31
N GLY A 151 -4.22 -7.08 -3.09
CA GLY A 151 -4.55 -8.00 -2.01
C GLY A 151 -3.32 -8.49 -1.29
N TYR A 152 -3.45 -8.69 0.02
CA TYR A 152 -2.43 -9.22 0.90
C TYR A 152 -2.91 -10.52 1.56
N GLY A 153 -2.06 -11.53 1.63
CA GLY A 153 -2.36 -12.82 2.21
C GLY A 153 -3.56 -13.52 1.54
N TYR A 154 -4.65 -13.74 2.26
CA TYR A 154 -5.90 -14.26 1.68
C TYR A 154 -6.53 -13.26 0.72
N GLY A 155 -6.44 -11.96 1.03
CA GLY A 155 -6.87 -10.90 0.12
C GLY A 155 -6.15 -10.95 -1.22
N ALA A 156 -4.88 -11.38 -1.23
CA ALA A 156 -4.10 -11.58 -2.45
C ALA A 156 -4.71 -12.65 -3.38
N THR A 157 -5.23 -13.73 -2.81
CA THR A 157 -5.98 -14.75 -3.57
C THR A 157 -7.34 -14.22 -4.01
N LEU A 158 -8.07 -13.54 -3.10
CA LEU A 158 -9.36 -12.93 -3.42
C LEU A 158 -9.29 -11.93 -4.55
N ALA A 159 -8.17 -11.21 -4.70
CA ALA A 159 -7.96 -10.24 -5.77
C ALA A 159 -8.16 -10.86 -7.16
N PHE A 160 -7.72 -12.10 -7.37
CA PHE A 160 -7.94 -12.84 -8.61
C PHE A 160 -9.43 -13.15 -8.82
N TYR A 161 -10.13 -13.63 -7.79
CA TYR A 161 -11.56 -13.96 -7.90
C TYR A 161 -12.41 -12.71 -8.12
N VAL A 162 -12.07 -11.59 -7.48
CA VAL A 162 -12.74 -10.31 -7.70
C VAL A 162 -12.52 -9.84 -9.14
N ALA A 163 -11.27 -9.86 -9.62
CA ALA A 163 -10.95 -9.46 -10.98
C ALA A 163 -11.68 -10.33 -12.03
N ALA A 164 -11.69 -11.64 -11.84
CA ALA A 164 -12.36 -12.59 -12.74
C ALA A 164 -13.89 -12.40 -12.78
N ASN A 165 -14.49 -11.90 -11.70
CA ASN A 165 -15.92 -11.68 -11.60
C ASN A 165 -16.37 -10.23 -11.81
N SER A 166 -15.46 -9.28 -11.97
CA SER A 166 -15.78 -7.84 -12.01
C SER A 166 -16.87 -7.51 -13.02
N ALA A 167 -16.72 -7.94 -14.27
CA ALA A 167 -17.71 -7.69 -15.32
C ALA A 167 -19.09 -8.28 -14.97
N ARG A 168 -19.14 -9.53 -14.48
CA ARG A 168 -20.38 -10.19 -14.05
C ARG A 168 -21.06 -9.48 -12.86
N TRP A 169 -20.27 -8.81 -12.04
CA TRP A 169 -20.79 -8.05 -10.93
C TRP A 169 -21.23 -6.63 -11.31
N GLY A 170 -21.00 -6.23 -12.57
CA GLY A 170 -21.24 -4.87 -13.03
C GLY A 170 -20.27 -3.85 -12.42
N LEU A 171 -19.04 -4.31 -12.16
CA LEU A 171 -17.91 -3.49 -11.74
C LEU A 171 -16.98 -3.25 -12.94
N PRO A 172 -16.18 -2.18 -12.94
CA PRO A 172 -15.15 -1.99 -13.96
C PRO A 172 -14.17 -3.16 -13.97
N VAL A 173 -13.75 -3.58 -15.18
CA VAL A 173 -12.68 -4.56 -15.33
C VAL A 173 -11.37 -3.92 -14.84
N PRO A 174 -10.66 -4.52 -13.88
CA PRO A 174 -9.47 -3.91 -13.33
C PRO A 174 -8.35 -3.85 -14.38
N LYS A 175 -7.61 -2.75 -14.37
CA LYS A 175 -6.42 -2.57 -15.20
C LYS A 175 -5.23 -3.37 -14.67
N ALA A 176 -5.17 -3.57 -13.34
CA ALA A 176 -4.15 -4.38 -12.71
C ALA A 176 -4.68 -5.15 -11.49
N VAL A 177 -4.04 -6.29 -11.22
CA VAL A 177 -4.14 -7.08 -9.99
C VAL A 177 -2.75 -7.22 -9.40
N VAL A 178 -2.58 -6.80 -8.15
CA VAL A 178 -1.34 -6.96 -7.38
C VAL A 178 -1.62 -7.88 -6.21
N SER A 179 -1.02 -9.05 -6.23
CA SER A 179 -1.20 -10.11 -5.24
C SER A 179 0.06 -10.24 -4.40
N ILE A 180 -0.02 -9.88 -3.13
CA ILE A 180 1.12 -9.79 -2.23
C ILE A 180 1.05 -10.95 -1.22
N PHE A 181 2.01 -11.85 -1.27
CA PHE A 181 2.19 -12.98 -0.35
C PHE A 181 0.92 -13.83 -0.19
N PRO A 182 0.36 -14.39 -1.28
CA PRO A 182 -0.94 -15.01 -1.31
C PRO A 182 -1.06 -16.23 -0.39
N ARG A 183 -2.28 -16.46 0.09
CA ARG A 183 -2.68 -17.68 0.82
C ARG A 183 -3.99 -18.20 0.25
N LEU A 184 -4.09 -19.49 -0.10
CA LEU A 184 -5.29 -20.07 -0.67
C LEU A 184 -6.40 -20.26 0.38
N GLY A 185 -6.06 -20.83 1.54
CA GLY A 185 -7.01 -21.13 2.59
C GLY A 185 -8.30 -21.79 2.09
N PRO A 186 -9.47 -21.19 2.36
CA PRO A 186 -10.74 -21.75 1.93
C PRO A 186 -10.94 -21.75 0.42
N PHE A 187 -10.07 -21.09 -0.37
CA PHE A 187 -10.09 -21.09 -1.84
C PHE A 187 -9.27 -22.20 -2.46
N ALA A 188 -8.63 -23.05 -1.66
CA ALA A 188 -7.92 -24.22 -2.16
C ALA A 188 -8.89 -25.15 -2.93
N GLY A 189 -8.53 -25.51 -4.16
CA GLY A 189 -9.36 -26.37 -5.03
C GLY A 189 -10.54 -25.67 -5.70
N ILE A 190 -10.74 -24.36 -5.48
CA ILE A 190 -11.76 -23.60 -6.22
C ILE A 190 -11.19 -23.10 -7.53
N GLU A 191 -11.86 -23.44 -8.62
CA GLU A 191 -11.47 -23.00 -9.94
C GLU A 191 -11.51 -21.47 -10.07
N LEU A 192 -10.43 -20.89 -10.58
CA LEU A 192 -10.36 -19.48 -10.94
C LEU A 192 -10.84 -19.29 -12.38
N MET A 193 -11.86 -18.48 -12.56
CA MET A 193 -12.31 -18.06 -13.89
C MET A 193 -11.22 -17.22 -14.58
N PRO A 194 -11.14 -17.25 -15.93
CA PRO A 194 -10.17 -16.45 -16.67
C PRO A 194 -10.28 -14.95 -16.34
N LEU A 195 -9.13 -14.31 -16.22
CA LEU A 195 -9.02 -12.87 -16.13
C LEU A 195 -9.16 -12.24 -17.52
N ALA A 196 -9.63 -11.01 -17.58
CA ALA A 196 -9.59 -10.24 -18.82
C ALA A 196 -8.13 -10.11 -19.30
N HIS A 197 -7.85 -10.38 -20.55
CA HIS A 197 -6.49 -10.37 -21.11
C HIS A 197 -5.81 -8.98 -21.01
N SER A 198 -6.59 -7.91 -20.91
CA SER A 198 -6.09 -6.54 -20.72
C SER A 198 -5.60 -6.26 -19.31
N THR A 199 -5.95 -7.10 -18.32
CA THR A 199 -5.55 -6.91 -16.91
C THR A 199 -4.07 -7.25 -16.73
N ARG A 200 -3.29 -6.33 -16.16
CA ARG A 200 -1.91 -6.62 -15.72
C ARG A 200 -1.95 -7.41 -14.41
N VAL A 201 -1.13 -8.44 -14.28
CA VAL A 201 -1.04 -9.26 -13.07
C VAL A 201 0.37 -9.22 -12.50
N VAL A 202 0.50 -8.82 -11.24
CA VAL A 202 1.76 -8.91 -10.51
C VAL A 202 1.53 -9.77 -9.26
N LEU A 203 2.28 -10.86 -9.18
CA LEU A 203 2.25 -11.78 -8.06
C LEU A 203 3.59 -11.70 -7.34
N GLN A 204 3.57 -11.37 -6.05
CA GLN A 204 4.77 -11.23 -5.22
C GLN A 204 4.83 -12.34 -4.16
N VAL A 205 6.02 -12.88 -3.94
CA VAL A 205 6.33 -13.82 -2.85
C VAL A 205 7.60 -13.37 -2.13
N GLY A 206 7.68 -13.58 -0.82
CA GLY A 206 8.89 -13.36 -0.05
C GLY A 206 9.79 -14.59 -0.05
N ASP A 207 11.10 -14.41 -0.11
CA ASP A 207 12.03 -15.53 0.03
C ASP A 207 12.00 -16.15 1.43
N ALA A 208 11.69 -15.35 2.44
CA ALA A 208 11.51 -15.77 3.82
C ALA A 208 10.04 -16.03 4.23
N ASP A 209 9.10 -16.00 3.28
CA ASP A 209 7.70 -16.32 3.55
C ASP A 209 7.48 -17.83 3.70
N THR A 210 6.33 -18.22 4.21
CA THR A 210 5.97 -19.59 4.50
C THR A 210 5.89 -20.47 3.25
N ALA A 211 6.10 -21.77 3.40
CA ALA A 211 5.92 -22.74 2.31
C ALA A 211 4.50 -22.71 1.73
N SER A 212 3.48 -22.47 2.59
CA SER A 212 2.08 -22.34 2.15
C SER A 212 1.84 -21.14 1.25
N ALA A 213 2.48 -19.99 1.51
CA ALA A 213 2.39 -18.81 0.65
C ALA A 213 3.04 -19.05 -0.72
N LYS A 214 4.22 -19.67 -0.73
CA LYS A 214 4.90 -20.05 -1.99
C LYS A 214 4.06 -21.06 -2.79
N SER A 215 3.44 -22.03 -2.12
CA SER A 215 2.52 -22.99 -2.75
C SER A 215 1.29 -22.31 -3.34
N ALA A 216 0.71 -21.34 -2.59
CA ALA A 216 -0.43 -20.55 -3.05
C ALA A 216 -0.09 -19.73 -4.30
N ALA A 217 1.06 -19.06 -4.30
CA ALA A 217 1.55 -18.31 -5.45
C ALA A 217 1.71 -19.19 -6.69
N ASN A 218 2.30 -20.38 -6.53
CA ASN A 218 2.46 -21.33 -7.61
C ASN A 218 1.10 -21.85 -8.16
N ALA A 219 0.12 -22.05 -7.27
CA ALA A 219 -1.23 -22.46 -7.68
C ALA A 219 -1.92 -21.36 -8.49
N LEU A 220 -1.89 -20.11 -8.02
CA LEU A 220 -2.43 -18.95 -8.73
C LEU A 220 -1.72 -18.73 -10.07
N TRP A 221 -0.38 -18.87 -10.10
CA TRP A 221 0.39 -18.72 -11.33
C TRP A 221 0.00 -19.74 -12.39
N ARG A 222 -0.22 -21.00 -12.01
CA ARG A 222 -0.76 -22.04 -12.91
C ARG A 222 -2.18 -21.74 -13.35
N ALA A 223 -3.03 -21.24 -12.44
CA ALA A 223 -4.41 -20.90 -12.78
C ALA A 223 -4.53 -19.80 -13.84
N ILE A 224 -3.51 -18.95 -13.96
CA ILE A 224 -3.41 -17.91 -15.01
C ILE A 224 -2.41 -18.29 -16.12
N GLU A 225 -2.14 -19.56 -16.33
CA GLU A 225 -1.15 -20.01 -17.34
C GLU A 225 -1.44 -19.41 -18.72
N ARG A 226 -2.72 -19.41 -19.12
CA ARG A 226 -3.20 -18.89 -20.41
C ARG A 226 -3.28 -17.36 -20.48
N HIS A 227 -3.04 -16.66 -19.39
CA HIS A 227 -3.01 -15.19 -19.40
C HIS A 227 -1.76 -14.70 -20.16
N PRO A 228 -1.85 -13.60 -20.96
CA PRO A 228 -0.72 -13.14 -21.78
C PRO A 228 0.57 -12.97 -20.98
N ALA A 229 1.67 -13.54 -21.46
CA ALA A 229 2.96 -13.50 -20.77
C ALA A 229 3.49 -12.07 -20.56
N THR A 230 3.18 -11.16 -21.50
CA THR A 230 3.54 -9.73 -21.41
C THR A 230 2.72 -8.96 -20.37
N ARG A 231 1.66 -9.56 -19.85
CA ARG A 231 0.74 -8.96 -18.87
C ARG A 231 0.82 -9.59 -17.48
N LYS A 232 1.69 -10.57 -17.25
CA LYS A 232 1.84 -11.21 -15.95
C LYS A 232 3.30 -11.29 -15.51
N ARG A 233 3.53 -11.10 -14.21
CA ARG A 233 4.85 -11.19 -13.57
C ARG A 233 4.73 -11.90 -12.23
N LEU A 234 5.61 -12.87 -12.00
CA LEU A 234 5.88 -13.44 -10.67
C LEU A 234 7.21 -12.84 -10.18
N ALA A 235 7.18 -12.16 -9.04
CA ALA A 235 8.34 -11.51 -8.46
C ALA A 235 8.65 -12.10 -7.09
N THR A 236 9.93 -12.39 -6.82
CA THR A 236 10.40 -12.77 -5.50
C THR A 236 11.01 -11.54 -4.82
N VAL A 237 10.40 -11.12 -3.71
CA VAL A 237 11.00 -10.13 -2.82
C VAL A 237 12.07 -10.81 -2.00
N ARG A 238 13.29 -10.29 -2.02
CA ARG A 238 14.44 -10.90 -1.36
C ARG A 238 14.73 -10.20 -0.04
N SER A 239 15.06 -11.02 0.96
CA SER A 239 15.63 -10.53 2.21
C SER A 239 17.03 -9.96 1.98
N GLY A 240 17.40 -8.98 2.81
CA GLY A 240 18.71 -8.32 2.77
C GLY A 240 19.11 -7.83 4.15
N SER A 241 20.15 -7.00 4.23
CA SER A 241 20.61 -6.42 5.49
C SER A 241 19.50 -5.57 6.13
N GLY A 242 19.09 -5.95 7.34
CA GLY A 242 18.03 -5.23 8.08
C GLY A 242 16.60 -5.42 7.57
N PHE A 243 16.39 -6.22 6.51
CA PHE A 243 15.07 -6.52 5.95
C PHE A 243 14.88 -8.03 5.76
N ARG A 244 13.80 -8.55 6.30
CA ARG A 244 13.37 -9.92 6.10
C ARG A 244 12.03 -9.92 5.34
N ALA A 245 12.00 -10.54 4.17
CA ALA A 245 10.82 -10.68 3.33
C ALA A 245 9.92 -11.83 3.78
N ASP A 246 9.55 -11.83 5.08
CA ASP A 246 8.58 -12.74 5.68
C ASP A 246 7.15 -12.23 5.47
N HIS A 247 6.16 -13.03 5.90
CA HIS A 247 4.75 -12.72 5.67
C HIS A 247 4.33 -11.33 6.18
N GLY A 248 4.87 -10.87 7.31
CA GLY A 248 4.56 -9.56 7.88
C GLY A 248 5.30 -8.37 7.22
N ALA A 249 6.25 -8.63 6.31
CA ALA A 249 7.05 -7.57 5.71
C ALA A 249 6.24 -6.47 5.00
N PRO A 250 5.15 -6.78 4.26
CA PRO A 250 4.36 -5.76 3.57
C PRO A 250 3.71 -4.73 4.50
N LEU A 251 3.46 -5.08 5.76
CA LEU A 251 2.81 -4.20 6.74
C LEU A 251 3.80 -3.32 7.54
N ARG A 252 5.11 -3.50 7.35
CA ARG A 252 6.11 -2.69 8.04
C ARG A 252 6.27 -1.34 7.39
N ILE A 253 6.36 -0.29 8.22
CA ILE A 253 6.62 1.08 7.77
C ILE A 253 8.14 1.32 7.87
N THR A 254 8.89 0.73 6.95
CA THR A 254 10.33 0.90 6.81
C THR A 254 10.69 1.21 5.37
N ASN A 255 11.78 1.92 5.12
CA ASN A 255 12.22 2.23 3.74
C ASN A 255 12.32 0.97 2.88
N ALA A 256 12.86 -0.12 3.41
CA ALA A 256 12.97 -1.38 2.69
C ALA A 256 11.60 -2.00 2.33
N ALA A 257 10.58 -1.87 3.17
CA ALA A 257 9.23 -2.32 2.86
C ALA A 257 8.55 -1.39 1.84
N VAL A 258 8.74 -0.09 1.96
CA VAL A 258 8.28 0.90 0.96
C VAL A 258 8.88 0.59 -0.41
N ASP A 259 10.19 0.42 -0.51
CA ASP A 259 10.88 0.10 -1.77
C ASP A 259 10.43 -1.26 -2.36
N ALA A 260 10.16 -2.24 -1.49
CA ALA A 260 9.80 -3.58 -1.93
C ALA A 260 8.34 -3.72 -2.38
N PHE A 261 7.42 -2.98 -1.77
CA PHE A 261 5.98 -3.18 -1.95
C PHE A 261 5.23 -1.94 -2.41
N TRP A 262 5.46 -0.78 -1.76
CA TRP A 262 4.66 0.42 -2.03
C TRP A 262 5.09 1.11 -3.33
N ALA A 263 6.36 1.42 -3.48
CA ALA A 263 6.86 2.06 -4.70
C ALA A 263 6.59 1.26 -6.00
N PRO A 264 6.72 -0.09 -6.03
CA PRO A 264 6.29 -0.88 -7.18
C PRO A 264 4.79 -0.82 -7.44
N LEU A 265 3.96 -0.70 -6.40
CA LEU A 265 2.51 -0.55 -6.56
C LEU A 265 2.16 0.83 -7.11
N ASP A 266 2.78 1.91 -6.58
CA ASP A 266 2.59 3.28 -7.06
C ASP A 266 2.96 3.39 -8.54
N GLN A 267 4.05 2.74 -8.96
CA GLN A 267 4.44 2.67 -10.38
C GLN A 267 3.37 1.96 -11.24
N ILE A 268 2.76 0.87 -10.74
CA ILE A 268 1.68 0.18 -11.46
C ILE A 268 0.46 1.08 -11.58
N ILE A 269 0.11 1.81 -10.53
CA ILE A 269 -1.00 2.76 -10.50
C ILE A 269 -0.74 3.90 -11.49
N TYR A 270 0.46 4.45 -11.49
CA TYR A 270 0.89 5.49 -12.44
C TYR A 270 0.76 5.00 -13.89
N ASP A 271 1.31 3.83 -14.21
CA ASP A 271 1.26 3.23 -15.56
C ASP A 271 -0.18 3.04 -16.08
N VAL A 272 -1.11 2.61 -15.22
CA VAL A 272 -2.50 2.37 -15.65
C VAL A 272 -3.32 3.64 -15.81
N ARG A 273 -2.85 4.77 -15.29
CA ARG A 273 -3.42 6.10 -15.50
C ARG A 273 -3.05 6.70 -16.87
N GLY A 274 -2.10 6.10 -17.55
CA GLY A 274 -1.61 6.55 -18.88
C GLY A 274 -0.25 7.21 -18.85
N GLY A 275 0.49 7.06 -17.74
CA GLY A 275 1.85 7.55 -17.54
C GLY A 275 1.89 9.05 -17.26
#